data_fe57b3f5f558e87cc1f276e6cab7eca8
#
_entry.id   fe57b3f5f558e87cc1f276e6cab7eca8
#
_cell.length_a   1.000
_cell.length_b   1.000
_cell.length_c   1.000
_cell.angle_alpha   90.00
_cell.angle_beta   90.00
_cell.angle_gamma   90.00
#
_symmetry.space_group_name_H-M   'P 1'
#
loop_
_entity.id
_entity.type
_entity.pdbx_description
1 polymer ?
#
loop_
_entity_poly.entity_id
_entity_poly.type
_entity_poly.pdbx_seq_one_letter_code
_entity_poly.pdbx_strand_id
1 'polypeptide(L)'
;MKRFLLFTIILFNSVFVLASNLLQTNALEQGIGELSMSNWRDIKTGDWTIGFYEDGVVYKAHFWKYKQKKGKYRFLITNGTKDISLEVNEQKNNLRKIVFDNSHSIICQRITTQQLPDYPVKDLSPIKDTHYKHGEMVTLVGWMRNMPASKSEKKHFDVAYSDVFTDKDPLCTAEIDDNGFFHLTFPLVNTTEVYLDWQRDRIMSVFEPGETYFLLCDFKTGERFFMGANARLQNEMLRFSFVPYLKVKEDREPFSDFMKRVKVHVQRSEESFQKLMADNPNLSDRFKEYVQSRMKYNVAYAISQSKYSTPTFKLPQDIREYLYQNFWKNPTKPATLYREMVWFMTDLLNDYTEKTFAETLQNADKMYKMGLADKEKVMLARWDKIDKEMQIKFGNTTNDEEKRTIYQTYKNENSDVWRAFESLSKKYATEIEPYNIRCYNFAIDSLGCTQELKDILLAARYSKTIERQCHSLPQRLLCELNTNVEMSYAKDIVMQEHLKYFTIEQQSQK
;
A
#
# COMPACT_ATOMS: atom_id res chain seq x y z
N MET A 1 -24.19 -6.73 -17.83
CA MET A 1 -23.51 -5.57 -18.42
C MET A 1 -22.19 -5.30 -17.69
N LYS A 2 -21.35 -6.34 -17.43
CA LYS A 2 -20.02 -6.24 -16.76
C LYS A 2 -18.91 -7.06 -17.46
N ARG A 3 -19.12 -7.49 -18.72
CA ARG A 3 -18.15 -8.35 -19.43
C ARG A 3 -17.26 -7.65 -20.46
N PHE A 4 -17.24 -6.30 -20.51
CA PHE A 4 -16.51 -5.56 -21.55
C PHE A 4 -15.26 -4.80 -21.05
N LEU A 5 -14.88 -4.89 -19.77
CA LEU A 5 -13.79 -4.05 -19.22
C LEU A 5 -12.40 -4.72 -19.19
N LEU A 6 -12.26 -5.98 -19.53
CA LEU A 6 -10.97 -6.70 -19.38
C LEU A 6 -10.14 -6.84 -20.66
N PHE A 7 -10.71 -6.53 -21.83
CA PHE A 7 -9.98 -6.67 -23.11
C PHE A 7 -9.32 -5.38 -23.59
N THR A 8 -9.63 -4.23 -22.99
CA THR A 8 -9.15 -2.93 -23.48
C THR A 8 -7.77 -2.56 -22.91
N ILE A 9 -7.28 -3.22 -21.87
CA ILE A 9 -5.99 -2.86 -21.23
C ILE A 9 -4.80 -3.46 -21.98
N ILE A 10 -4.98 -4.55 -22.71
CA ILE A 10 -3.86 -5.22 -23.43
C ILE A 10 -3.62 -4.59 -24.81
N LEU A 11 -4.61 -3.98 -25.43
CA LEU A 11 -4.47 -3.37 -26.77
C LEU A 11 -3.94 -1.92 -26.74
N PHE A 12 -3.99 -1.22 -25.61
CA PHE A 12 -3.49 0.16 -25.53
C PHE A 12 -1.98 0.26 -25.40
N ASN A 13 -1.29 -0.80 -24.95
CA ASN A 13 0.18 -0.78 -24.84
C ASN A 13 0.91 -1.05 -26.17
N SER A 14 0.27 -1.59 -27.18
CA SER A 14 0.92 -1.93 -28.45
C SER A 14 0.73 -0.90 -29.56
N VAL A 15 -0.22 0.01 -29.46
CA VAL A 15 -0.47 1.04 -30.48
C VAL A 15 0.33 2.31 -30.25
N PHE A 16 0.77 2.59 -29.00
CA PHE A 16 1.55 3.79 -28.69
C PHE A 16 3.03 3.70 -29.06
N VAL A 17 3.57 2.51 -29.30
CA VAL A 17 4.99 2.33 -29.67
C VAL A 17 5.28 2.70 -31.12
N LEU A 18 4.28 2.76 -31.98
CA LEU A 18 4.48 3.02 -33.43
C LEU A 18 4.29 4.49 -33.86
N ALA A 19 3.72 5.34 -33.02
CA ALA A 19 3.47 6.74 -33.37
C ALA A 19 4.61 7.72 -33.01
N SER A 20 5.57 7.29 -32.18
CA SER A 20 6.63 8.19 -31.68
C SER A 20 7.85 8.35 -32.60
N ASN A 21 7.93 7.61 -33.71
CA ASN A 21 9.10 7.68 -34.60
C ASN A 21 8.96 8.68 -35.78
N LEU A 22 7.89 9.46 -35.87
CA LEU A 22 7.61 10.26 -37.09
C LEU A 22 7.49 11.78 -36.91
N LEU A 23 7.87 12.34 -35.78
CA LEU A 23 7.91 13.83 -35.65
C LEU A 23 9.19 14.31 -34.95
N GLN A 24 10.35 14.10 -35.61
CA GLN A 24 11.44 15.04 -35.46
C GLN A 24 11.08 16.31 -36.26
N THR A 25 10.26 17.16 -35.67
CA THR A 25 10.11 18.53 -36.23
C THR A 25 11.29 19.35 -35.79
N ASN A 26 12.11 19.73 -36.76
CA ASN A 26 13.08 20.82 -36.71
C ASN A 26 12.34 22.14 -36.48
N ALA A 27 12.08 22.49 -35.23
CA ALA A 27 11.78 23.87 -34.85
C ALA A 27 13.03 24.47 -34.21
N LEU A 28 13.66 25.35 -34.93
CA LEU A 28 14.71 26.28 -34.43
C LEU A 28 14.07 27.19 -33.38
N GLU A 29 13.93 26.74 -32.16
CA GLU A 29 13.53 27.58 -31.05
C GLU A 29 14.74 28.37 -30.54
N GLN A 30 14.65 29.68 -30.63
CA GLN A 30 15.57 30.66 -29.99
C GLN A 30 15.43 30.55 -28.48
N GLY A 31 16.03 29.53 -27.86
CA GLY A 31 15.96 29.23 -26.44
C GLY A 31 17.26 28.62 -25.94
N ILE A 32 17.12 27.64 -25.08
CA ILE A 32 18.22 26.82 -24.58
C ILE A 32 18.71 25.78 -25.60
N GLY A 33 18.21 25.87 -26.86
CA GLY A 33 18.66 25.03 -27.98
C GLY A 33 18.44 23.53 -27.77
N GLU A 34 19.46 22.74 -28.05
CA GLU A 34 19.41 21.26 -27.89
C GLU A 34 19.16 20.76 -26.45
N LEU A 35 19.34 21.66 -25.46
CA LEU A 35 19.02 21.34 -24.06
C LEU A 35 17.52 21.43 -23.76
N SER A 36 16.77 22.22 -24.56
CA SER A 36 15.32 22.35 -24.34
C SER A 36 14.65 21.00 -24.37
N MET A 37 13.76 20.78 -23.40
CA MET A 37 12.95 19.56 -23.34
C MET A 37 13.81 18.30 -23.26
N SER A 38 14.82 18.30 -22.40
CA SER A 38 15.72 17.16 -22.26
C SER A 38 15.97 16.79 -20.81
N ASN A 39 15.96 15.50 -20.55
CA ASN A 39 16.31 14.89 -19.27
C ASN A 39 17.67 14.23 -19.35
N TRP A 40 18.49 14.41 -18.31
CA TRP A 40 19.87 13.97 -18.28
C TRP A 40 20.17 13.14 -17.04
N ARG A 41 20.83 11.99 -17.24
CA ARG A 41 21.26 11.09 -16.18
C ARG A 41 22.76 11.19 -15.93
N ASP A 42 23.18 11.00 -14.70
CA ASP A 42 24.58 10.76 -14.36
C ASP A 42 25.06 9.46 -15.02
N ILE A 43 26.17 9.51 -15.76
CA ILE A 43 26.72 8.29 -16.39
C ILE A 43 27.28 7.28 -15.39
N LYS A 44 27.59 7.70 -14.16
CA LYS A 44 28.12 6.83 -13.12
C LYS A 44 27.04 6.05 -12.38
N THR A 45 25.98 6.75 -11.99
CA THR A 45 24.89 6.16 -11.19
C THR A 45 23.70 5.73 -12.03
N GLY A 46 23.49 6.39 -13.18
CA GLY A 46 22.29 6.21 -14.00
C GLY A 46 21.09 7.03 -13.55
N ASP A 47 21.19 7.76 -12.42
CA ASP A 47 20.08 8.53 -11.86
C ASP A 47 19.75 9.74 -12.72
N TRP A 48 18.47 10.04 -12.83
CA TRP A 48 18.01 11.30 -13.41
C TRP A 48 18.48 12.46 -12.54
N THR A 49 19.40 13.24 -13.07
CA THR A 49 20.09 14.29 -12.32
C THR A 49 19.53 15.68 -12.59
N ILE A 50 19.17 15.96 -13.84
CA ILE A 50 18.69 17.27 -14.26
C ILE A 50 17.78 17.17 -15.49
N GLY A 51 16.75 18.02 -15.53
CA GLY A 51 15.90 18.22 -16.69
C GLY A 51 15.88 19.70 -17.09
N PHE A 52 16.07 20.01 -18.37
CA PHE A 52 15.99 21.36 -18.91
C PHE A 52 14.67 21.56 -19.66
N TYR A 53 13.94 22.60 -19.30
CA TYR A 53 12.65 22.97 -19.88
C TYR A 53 12.63 24.47 -20.26
N GLU A 54 11.57 24.92 -20.92
CA GLU A 54 11.50 26.31 -21.37
C GLU A 54 11.58 27.31 -20.23
N ASP A 55 10.87 27.03 -19.12
CA ASP A 55 10.71 27.97 -18.00
C ASP A 55 11.67 27.73 -16.86
N GLY A 56 12.42 26.63 -16.88
CA GLY A 56 13.31 26.29 -15.79
C GLY A 56 13.96 24.91 -15.90
N VAL A 57 14.47 24.49 -14.79
CA VAL A 57 15.25 23.26 -14.63
C VAL A 57 14.69 22.44 -13.47
N VAL A 58 14.54 21.15 -13.66
CA VAL A 58 14.32 20.21 -12.53
C VAL A 58 15.69 19.75 -12.04
N TYR A 59 16.00 20.01 -10.77
CA TYR A 59 17.25 19.65 -10.12
C TYR A 59 17.06 19.47 -8.63
N LYS A 60 17.68 18.44 -8.04
CA LYS A 60 17.58 18.10 -6.61
C LYS A 60 16.12 18.02 -6.12
N ALA A 61 15.29 17.32 -6.87
CA ALA A 61 13.87 17.13 -6.59
C ALA A 61 13.03 18.43 -6.47
N HIS A 62 13.47 19.50 -7.11
CA HIS A 62 12.76 20.78 -7.16
C HIS A 62 12.75 21.37 -8.57
N PHE A 63 11.76 22.22 -8.84
CA PHE A 63 11.73 23.04 -10.04
C PHE A 63 12.39 24.39 -9.76
N TRP A 64 13.40 24.74 -10.60
CA TRP A 64 14.19 25.97 -10.53
C TRP A 64 13.87 26.84 -11.73
N LYS A 65 13.42 28.06 -11.51
CA LYS A 65 13.15 29.01 -12.58
C LYS A 65 14.45 29.62 -13.11
N TYR A 66 14.48 29.94 -14.39
CA TYR A 66 15.60 30.72 -14.94
C TYR A 66 15.51 32.17 -14.44
N LYS A 67 16.54 32.63 -13.71
CA LYS A 67 16.74 34.03 -13.33
C LYS A 67 17.51 34.77 -14.42
N GLN A 68 18.46 34.09 -15.06
CA GLN A 68 19.25 34.62 -16.14
C GLN A 68 19.71 33.51 -17.09
N LYS A 69 19.68 33.81 -18.41
CA LYS A 69 20.26 32.94 -19.45
C LYS A 69 21.40 33.74 -20.11
N LYS A 70 22.64 33.18 -20.07
CA LYS A 70 23.83 33.81 -20.69
C LYS A 70 24.30 32.94 -21.85
N GLY A 71 23.77 33.22 -23.03
CA GLY A 71 23.99 32.38 -24.20
C GLY A 71 23.29 31.02 -24.06
N LYS A 72 23.76 30.04 -24.83
CA LYS A 72 23.11 28.73 -25.03
C LYS A 72 23.28 27.73 -23.86
N TYR A 73 24.33 27.90 -23.04
CA TYR A 73 24.79 26.89 -22.11
C TYR A 73 25.15 27.40 -20.71
N ARG A 74 24.84 28.65 -20.37
CA ARG A 74 25.09 29.24 -19.05
C ARG A 74 23.80 29.80 -18.48
N PHE A 75 23.45 29.38 -17.28
CA PHE A 75 22.18 29.73 -16.64
C PHE A 75 22.42 30.11 -15.18
N LEU A 76 21.68 31.10 -14.71
CA LEU A 76 21.45 31.30 -13.28
C LEU A 76 20.01 30.86 -12.99
N ILE A 77 19.86 29.87 -12.15
CA ILE A 77 18.55 29.32 -11.76
C ILE A 77 18.26 29.63 -10.29
N THR A 78 16.98 29.73 -9.94
CA THR A 78 16.54 30.04 -8.58
C THR A 78 15.32 29.20 -8.20
N ASN A 79 15.25 28.81 -6.92
CA ASN A 79 14.05 28.24 -6.32
C ASN A 79 13.32 29.24 -5.41
N GLY A 80 13.71 30.53 -5.47
CA GLY A 80 13.17 31.60 -4.62
C GLY A 80 13.99 31.86 -3.35
N THR A 81 14.69 30.86 -2.83
CA THR A 81 15.54 31.00 -1.63
C THR A 81 17.02 30.92 -1.93
N LYS A 82 17.40 30.20 -2.98
CA LYS A 82 18.78 29.97 -3.40
C LYS A 82 18.92 30.14 -4.91
N ASP A 83 20.03 30.69 -5.30
CA ASP A 83 20.46 30.79 -6.70
C ASP A 83 21.60 29.79 -6.95
N ILE A 84 21.61 29.16 -8.12
CA ILE A 84 22.67 28.25 -8.57
C ILE A 84 23.09 28.66 -9.99
N SER A 85 24.38 28.79 -10.21
CA SER A 85 24.93 28.95 -11.55
C SER A 85 25.14 27.59 -12.21
N LEU A 86 24.70 27.45 -13.45
CA LEU A 86 24.88 26.26 -14.26
C LEU A 86 25.69 26.58 -15.50
N GLU A 87 26.69 25.75 -15.78
CA GLU A 87 27.40 25.77 -17.06
C GLU A 87 27.35 24.35 -17.66
N VAL A 88 26.92 24.24 -18.91
CA VAL A 88 26.81 22.99 -19.66
C VAL A 88 27.86 22.94 -20.75
N ASN A 89 28.79 22.02 -20.62
CA ASN A 89 29.90 21.89 -21.58
C ASN A 89 29.72 20.60 -22.39
N GLU A 90 29.86 20.71 -23.70
CA GLU A 90 29.82 19.54 -24.59
C GLU A 90 31.02 18.63 -24.35
N GLN A 91 30.76 17.34 -24.41
CA GLN A 91 31.75 16.29 -24.30
C GLN A 91 31.63 15.35 -25.51
N LYS A 92 32.65 14.52 -25.76
CA LYS A 92 32.61 13.49 -26.79
C LYS A 92 31.40 12.54 -26.55
N ASN A 93 30.94 11.88 -27.58
CA ASN A 93 29.89 10.87 -27.55
C ASN A 93 28.53 11.40 -27.04
N ASN A 94 28.17 12.63 -27.38
CA ASN A 94 26.90 13.28 -26.99
C ASN A 94 26.70 13.40 -25.46
N LEU A 95 27.80 13.35 -24.70
CA LEU A 95 27.75 13.61 -23.27
C LEU A 95 27.79 15.13 -23.01
N ARG A 96 27.36 15.50 -21.80
CA ARG A 96 27.46 16.88 -21.29
C ARG A 96 28.11 16.88 -19.92
N LYS A 97 29.07 17.76 -19.69
CA LYS A 97 29.58 18.06 -18.35
C LYS A 97 28.80 19.26 -17.84
N ILE A 98 28.03 19.04 -16.77
CA ILE A 98 27.23 20.07 -16.12
C ILE A 98 27.98 20.51 -14.87
N VAL A 99 28.30 21.78 -14.78
CA VAL A 99 29.04 22.40 -13.66
C VAL A 99 28.05 23.23 -12.86
N PHE A 100 28.03 23.04 -11.56
CA PHE A 100 27.20 23.77 -10.61
C PHE A 100 28.08 24.66 -9.73
N ASP A 101 27.76 25.96 -9.65
CA ASP A 101 28.45 26.97 -8.84
C ASP A 101 29.99 26.98 -8.99
N ASN A 102 30.49 26.62 -10.16
CA ASN A 102 31.91 26.46 -10.47
C ASN A 102 32.70 25.49 -9.57
N SER A 103 32.02 24.71 -8.74
CA SER A 103 32.65 23.87 -7.71
C SER A 103 32.40 22.37 -7.90
N HIS A 104 31.24 21.99 -8.40
CA HIS A 104 30.83 20.60 -8.57
C HIS A 104 30.42 20.32 -10.01
N SER A 105 30.82 19.20 -10.56
CA SER A 105 30.45 18.82 -11.91
C SER A 105 30.06 17.36 -12.05
N ILE A 106 29.11 17.11 -12.93
CA ILE A 106 28.59 15.78 -13.25
C ILE A 106 28.69 15.58 -14.76
N ILE A 107 29.09 14.40 -15.20
CA ILE A 107 29.03 14.01 -16.61
C ILE A 107 27.70 13.31 -16.84
N CYS A 108 26.89 13.87 -17.73
CA CYS A 108 25.54 13.40 -17.99
C CYS A 108 25.36 12.89 -19.42
N GLN A 109 24.50 11.91 -19.56
CA GLN A 109 23.99 11.40 -20.82
C GLN A 109 22.51 11.75 -20.95
N ARG A 110 22.07 12.12 -22.15
CA ARG A 110 20.65 12.38 -22.41
C ARG A 110 19.83 11.09 -22.26
N ILE A 111 18.72 11.16 -21.56
CA ILE A 111 17.73 10.11 -21.51
C ILE A 111 16.91 10.20 -22.81
N THR A 112 16.90 9.14 -23.63
CA THR A 112 16.24 9.13 -24.95
C THR A 112 15.06 8.16 -25.00
N THR A 113 14.85 7.37 -23.94
CA THR A 113 13.76 6.40 -23.84
C THR A 113 12.69 6.88 -22.88
N GLN A 114 11.43 6.64 -23.18
CA GLN A 114 10.29 6.91 -22.29
C GLN A 114 10.35 6.09 -21.02
N GLN A 115 11.10 5.00 -21.06
CA GLN A 115 11.33 4.12 -19.94
C GLN A 115 12.75 4.34 -19.46
N LEU A 116 12.89 4.46 -18.21
CA LEU A 116 14.06 4.53 -17.37
C LEU A 116 15.42 4.54 -17.96
N PRO A 117 16.31 5.32 -17.32
CA PRO A 117 17.73 5.18 -17.57
C PRO A 117 18.17 3.74 -17.30
N ASP A 118 19.00 3.19 -18.20
CA ASP A 118 19.73 1.98 -17.89
C ASP A 118 20.76 2.31 -16.83
N TYR A 119 20.68 1.61 -15.71
CA TYR A 119 21.63 1.80 -14.63
C TYR A 119 22.92 1.06 -14.95
N PRO A 120 24.08 1.76 -15.02
CA PRO A 120 25.36 1.17 -15.41
C PRO A 120 25.97 0.32 -14.30
N VAL A 121 25.54 0.54 -13.07
CA VAL A 121 26.05 -0.16 -11.86
C VAL A 121 24.88 -0.67 -11.04
N LYS A 122 25.13 -1.79 -10.35
CA LYS A 122 24.16 -2.36 -9.43
C LYS A 122 24.13 -1.55 -8.13
N ASP A 123 22.94 -1.26 -7.63
CA ASP A 123 22.74 -0.71 -6.29
C ASP A 123 22.53 -1.86 -5.29
N LEU A 124 23.43 -1.96 -4.32
CA LEU A 124 23.41 -2.97 -3.27
C LEU A 124 22.81 -2.45 -1.96
N SER A 125 22.25 -1.23 -1.95
CA SER A 125 21.66 -0.65 -0.76
C SER A 125 20.45 -1.48 -0.32
N PRO A 126 20.31 -1.78 0.99
CA PRO A 126 19.14 -2.45 1.51
C PRO A 126 17.92 -1.52 1.51
N ILE A 127 16.74 -2.10 1.67
CA ILE A 127 15.54 -1.34 2.01
C ILE A 127 15.76 -0.68 3.37
N LYS A 128 15.48 0.64 3.46
CA LYS A 128 15.62 1.40 4.69
C LYS A 128 14.55 0.99 5.69
N ASP A 129 14.94 0.59 6.88
CA ASP A 129 14.05 0.31 8.01
C ASP A 129 14.33 1.31 9.13
N THR A 130 13.36 2.14 9.46
CA THR A 130 13.48 3.18 10.49
C THR A 130 13.02 2.71 11.87
N HIS A 131 12.58 1.44 11.98
CA HIS A 131 12.03 0.86 13.21
C HIS A 131 10.86 1.66 13.78
N TYR A 132 10.00 2.19 12.89
CA TYR A 132 8.74 2.88 13.22
C TYR A 132 8.89 4.02 14.23
N LYS A 133 9.88 4.86 14.02
CA LYS A 133 10.01 6.11 14.77
C LYS A 133 8.87 7.06 14.38
N HIS A 134 8.57 8.03 15.25
CA HIS A 134 7.60 9.07 14.92
C HIS A 134 7.86 9.65 13.53
N GLY A 135 6.80 9.72 12.73
CA GLY A 135 6.86 9.90 11.31
C GLY A 135 7.59 11.16 10.88
N GLU A 136 8.61 10.99 10.08
CA GLU A 136 9.24 12.06 9.34
C GLU A 136 8.39 12.38 8.11
N MET A 137 8.33 13.69 7.77
CA MET A 137 7.54 14.13 6.63
C MET A 137 8.22 13.75 5.32
N VAL A 138 7.48 13.08 4.45
CA VAL A 138 7.86 12.91 3.04
C VAL A 138 7.35 14.10 2.26
N THR A 139 8.16 14.62 1.36
CA THR A 139 7.75 15.66 0.42
C THR A 139 7.71 15.10 -0.99
N LEU A 140 6.56 15.18 -1.64
CA LEU A 140 6.38 14.88 -3.06
C LEU A 140 6.07 16.16 -3.81
N VAL A 141 7.00 16.59 -4.64
CA VAL A 141 6.79 17.65 -5.63
C VAL A 141 6.50 16.99 -6.96
N GLY A 142 5.52 17.44 -7.69
CA GLY A 142 5.21 16.83 -8.97
C GLY A 142 4.90 17.85 -10.07
N TRP A 143 5.09 17.40 -11.30
CA TRP A 143 4.74 18.16 -12.49
C TRP A 143 4.01 17.30 -13.50
N MET A 144 2.72 17.57 -13.62
CA MET A 144 1.79 16.94 -14.56
C MET A 144 1.80 17.77 -15.86
N ARG A 145 2.82 17.57 -16.69
CA ARG A 145 3.11 18.39 -17.85
C ARG A 145 2.26 17.97 -19.05
N ASN A 146 1.82 18.96 -19.86
CA ASN A 146 1.02 18.73 -21.08
C ASN A 146 -0.26 17.93 -20.81
N MET A 147 -0.95 18.22 -19.71
CA MET A 147 -2.21 17.57 -19.37
C MET A 147 -3.25 17.72 -20.50
N PRO A 148 -3.89 16.64 -20.95
CA PRO A 148 -4.98 16.74 -21.90
C PRO A 148 -6.14 17.57 -21.33
N ALA A 149 -6.79 18.39 -22.16
CA ALA A 149 -7.92 19.23 -21.75
C ALA A 149 -9.06 18.43 -21.07
N SER A 150 -9.33 17.22 -21.55
CA SER A 150 -10.31 16.32 -20.94
C SER A 150 -9.96 15.83 -19.53
N LYS A 151 -8.70 15.99 -19.12
CA LYS A 151 -8.20 15.61 -17.80
C LYS A 151 -7.90 16.82 -16.91
N SER A 152 -7.89 18.04 -17.46
CA SER A 152 -7.60 19.26 -16.71
C SER A 152 -8.69 19.67 -15.71
N GLU A 153 -9.88 19.07 -15.78
CA GLU A 153 -10.97 19.33 -14.84
C GLU A 153 -10.67 18.79 -13.43
N LYS A 154 -9.89 17.71 -13.31
CA LYS A 154 -9.50 17.15 -12.01
C LYS A 154 -8.17 17.76 -11.56
N LYS A 155 -8.26 18.78 -10.74
CA LYS A 155 -7.11 19.52 -10.18
C LYS A 155 -6.55 18.89 -8.89
N HIS A 156 -6.68 17.59 -8.71
CA HIS A 156 -6.21 16.90 -7.50
C HIS A 156 -5.28 15.76 -7.84
N PHE A 157 -4.23 15.65 -7.04
CA PHE A 157 -3.31 14.51 -7.01
C PHE A 157 -3.41 13.85 -5.65
N ASP A 158 -3.69 12.56 -5.66
CA ASP A 158 -3.94 11.80 -4.44
C ASP A 158 -2.79 10.82 -4.16
N VAL A 159 -2.41 10.73 -2.89
CA VAL A 159 -1.48 9.73 -2.38
C VAL A 159 -2.20 8.92 -1.30
N ALA A 160 -2.34 7.62 -1.52
CA ALA A 160 -2.90 6.70 -0.55
C ALA A 160 -1.85 5.68 -0.13
N TYR A 161 -1.89 5.26 1.13
CA TYR A 161 -1.08 4.16 1.64
C TYR A 161 -1.87 3.39 2.71
N SER A 162 -1.40 2.20 3.06
CA SER A 162 -2.06 1.43 4.11
C SER A 162 -1.34 1.62 5.43
N ASP A 163 -2.07 2.08 6.42
CA ASP A 163 -1.58 2.15 7.78
C ASP A 163 -1.81 0.80 8.49
N VAL A 164 -0.73 0.06 8.65
CA VAL A 164 -0.74 -1.28 9.26
C VAL A 164 -1.07 -1.28 10.75
N PHE A 165 -1.05 -0.12 11.42
CA PHE A 165 -1.37 0.03 12.84
C PHE A 165 -2.85 0.28 13.09
N THR A 166 -3.57 0.78 12.09
CA THR A 166 -5.01 1.09 12.21
C THR A 166 -5.89 0.28 11.26
N ASP A 167 -5.28 -0.44 10.31
CA ASP A 167 -5.97 -1.12 9.20
C ASP A 167 -6.80 -0.14 8.34
N LYS A 168 -6.34 1.12 8.25
CA LYS A 168 -6.96 2.19 7.44
C LYS A 168 -6.08 2.52 6.24
N ASP A 169 -6.69 3.18 5.26
CA ASP A 169 -6.00 3.70 4.09
C ASP A 169 -6.04 5.25 4.11
N PRO A 170 -5.06 5.91 4.76
CA PRO A 170 -4.95 7.37 4.72
C PRO A 170 -4.88 7.88 3.27
N LEU A 171 -5.59 8.96 3.00
CA LEU A 171 -5.60 9.65 1.72
C LEU A 171 -5.11 11.08 1.92
N CYS A 172 -4.01 11.42 1.24
CA CYS A 172 -3.45 12.76 1.22
C CYS A 172 -3.65 13.36 -0.17
N THR A 173 -4.19 14.56 -0.26
CA THR A 173 -4.56 15.21 -1.52
C THR A 173 -3.82 16.53 -1.67
N ALA A 174 -3.28 16.79 -2.85
CA ALA A 174 -2.72 18.08 -3.24
C ALA A 174 -3.49 18.66 -4.43
N GLU A 175 -3.62 19.98 -4.47
CA GLU A 175 -4.12 20.67 -5.65
C GLU A 175 -3.03 20.77 -6.70
N ILE A 176 -3.41 20.58 -7.97
CA ILE A 176 -2.56 20.80 -9.13
C ILE A 176 -2.83 22.22 -9.64
N ASP A 177 -1.81 23.06 -9.73
CA ASP A 177 -1.96 24.42 -10.23
C ASP A 177 -2.19 24.46 -11.76
N ASP A 178 -2.43 25.66 -12.29
CA ASP A 178 -2.70 25.86 -13.72
C ASP A 178 -1.50 25.51 -14.63
N ASN A 179 -0.28 25.45 -14.08
CA ASN A 179 0.93 25.06 -14.77
C ASN A 179 1.21 23.54 -14.63
N GLY A 180 0.37 22.81 -13.90
CA GLY A 180 0.49 21.37 -13.68
C GLY A 180 1.37 20.99 -12.50
N PHE A 181 1.80 21.92 -11.66
CA PHE A 181 2.62 21.63 -10.48
C PHE A 181 1.74 21.31 -9.26
N PHE A 182 2.26 20.42 -8.43
CA PHE A 182 1.69 20.16 -7.11
C PHE A 182 2.80 19.94 -6.08
N HIS A 183 2.45 20.15 -4.82
CA HIS A 183 3.32 19.92 -3.67
C HIS A 183 2.50 19.24 -2.58
N LEU A 184 2.97 18.11 -2.10
CA LEU A 184 2.33 17.35 -1.03
C LEU A 184 3.35 16.95 0.02
N THR A 185 2.97 17.10 1.30
CA THR A 185 3.76 16.66 2.44
C THR A 185 2.89 15.78 3.32
N PHE A 186 3.38 14.60 3.68
CA PHE A 186 2.64 13.67 4.52
C PHE A 186 3.60 12.83 5.38
N PRO A 187 3.18 12.38 6.58
CA PRO A 187 4.04 11.61 7.47
C PRO A 187 4.12 10.15 7.04
N LEU A 188 5.32 9.57 7.11
CA LEU A 188 5.53 8.13 7.08
C LEU A 188 6.38 7.72 8.27
N VAL A 189 6.08 6.57 8.85
CA VAL A 189 6.79 6.04 10.02
C VAL A 189 7.87 5.05 9.66
N ASN A 190 7.82 4.52 8.45
CA ASN A 190 8.82 3.61 7.88
C ASN A 190 8.72 3.64 6.35
N THR A 191 9.64 2.97 5.68
CA THR A 191 9.53 2.76 4.23
C THR A 191 8.19 2.10 3.91
N THR A 192 7.40 2.74 3.05
CA THR A 192 5.99 2.40 2.84
C THR A 192 5.66 2.33 1.36
N GLU A 193 4.87 1.32 0.98
CA GLU A 193 4.24 1.26 -0.33
C GLU A 193 3.12 2.31 -0.41
N VAL A 194 3.13 3.11 -1.47
CA VAL A 194 2.15 4.17 -1.70
C VAL A 194 1.54 4.04 -3.08
N TYR A 195 0.29 4.48 -3.19
CA TYR A 195 -0.45 4.55 -4.43
C TYR A 195 -0.66 6.01 -4.78
N LEU A 196 -0.08 6.40 -5.91
CA LEU A 196 -0.20 7.73 -6.47
C LEU A 196 -1.33 7.68 -7.49
N ASP A 197 -2.40 8.42 -7.26
CA ASP A 197 -3.60 8.40 -8.10
C ASP A 197 -3.87 9.78 -8.67
N TRP A 198 -3.96 9.83 -9.98
CA TRP A 198 -4.45 10.97 -10.70
C TRP A 198 -5.48 10.52 -11.73
N GLN A 199 -6.74 10.75 -11.44
CA GLN A 199 -7.89 10.27 -12.19
C GLN A 199 -7.95 8.73 -12.25
N ARG A 200 -7.52 8.13 -13.37
CA ARG A 200 -7.48 6.66 -13.58
C ARG A 200 -6.06 6.13 -13.74
N ASP A 201 -5.08 7.02 -13.71
CA ASP A 201 -3.68 6.65 -13.78
C ASP A 201 -3.17 6.41 -12.37
N ARG A 202 -2.93 5.15 -12.01
CA ARG A 202 -2.37 4.76 -10.72
C ARG A 202 -0.93 4.34 -10.89
N ILE A 203 -0.06 4.97 -10.10
CA ILE A 203 1.35 4.59 -9.99
C ILE A 203 1.55 4.00 -8.59
N MET A 204 2.08 2.79 -8.52
CA MET A 204 2.53 2.20 -7.27
C MET A 204 4.00 2.56 -7.08
N SER A 205 4.36 3.03 -5.90
CA SER A 205 5.70 3.46 -5.56
C SER A 205 6.06 3.10 -4.12
N VAL A 206 7.31 3.36 -3.73
CA VAL A 206 7.79 3.16 -2.37
C VAL A 206 8.48 4.45 -1.92
N PHE A 207 8.06 5.00 -0.79
CA PHE A 207 8.66 6.21 -0.23
C PHE A 207 9.30 5.93 1.13
N GLU A 208 10.40 6.63 1.39
CA GLU A 208 11.15 6.58 2.64
C GLU A 208 10.88 7.84 3.46
N PRO A 209 10.70 7.71 4.79
CA PRO A 209 10.52 8.86 5.68
C PRO A 209 11.65 9.88 5.57
N GLY A 210 11.32 11.17 5.63
CA GLY A 210 12.27 12.29 5.61
C GLY A 210 12.78 12.67 4.21
N GLU A 211 12.41 11.92 3.16
CA GLU A 211 12.92 12.14 1.81
C GLU A 211 12.04 13.09 0.98
N THR A 212 12.67 13.72 -0.01
CA THR A 212 11.99 14.57 -1.00
C THR A 212 12.12 13.93 -2.38
N TYR A 213 10.99 13.82 -3.05
CA TYR A 213 10.88 13.27 -4.40
C TYR A 213 10.27 14.29 -5.35
N PHE A 214 10.72 14.27 -6.59
CA PHE A 214 10.08 14.99 -7.69
C PHE A 214 9.56 13.97 -8.69
N LEU A 215 8.27 14.04 -9.03
CA LEU A 215 7.64 13.23 -10.06
C LEU A 215 7.34 14.06 -11.29
N LEU A 216 7.94 13.71 -12.42
CA LEU A 216 7.54 14.21 -13.73
C LEU A 216 6.59 13.22 -14.39
N CYS A 217 5.45 13.70 -14.87
CA CYS A 217 4.58 13.00 -15.80
C CYS A 217 4.33 13.89 -17.01
N ASP A 218 4.95 13.61 -18.14
CA ASP A 218 4.73 14.36 -19.39
C ASP A 218 3.75 13.59 -20.29
N PHE A 219 2.55 14.12 -20.45
CA PHE A 219 1.49 13.49 -21.24
C PHE A 219 1.68 13.59 -22.74
N LYS A 220 2.56 14.46 -23.23
CA LYS A 220 2.91 14.57 -24.65
C LYS A 220 3.91 13.52 -25.07
N THR A 221 4.94 13.27 -24.23
CA THR A 221 6.00 12.31 -24.50
C THR A 221 5.75 10.94 -23.90
N GLY A 222 4.88 10.85 -22.87
CA GLY A 222 4.66 9.67 -22.05
C GLY A 222 5.77 9.41 -21.02
N GLU A 223 6.71 10.33 -20.87
CA GLU A 223 7.80 10.22 -19.90
C GLU A 223 7.29 10.29 -18.47
N ARG A 224 7.80 9.40 -17.63
CA ARG A 224 7.53 9.37 -16.19
C ARG A 224 8.84 9.04 -15.48
N PHE A 225 9.27 9.94 -14.59
CA PHE A 225 10.53 9.82 -13.86
C PHE A 225 10.37 10.32 -12.43
N PHE A 226 11.08 9.66 -11.53
CA PHE A 226 11.34 10.21 -10.20
C PHE A 226 12.77 10.75 -10.11
N MET A 227 12.92 11.88 -9.40
CA MET A 227 14.19 12.42 -8.94
C MET A 227 14.15 12.49 -7.41
N GLY A 228 15.28 12.21 -6.77
CA GLY A 228 15.43 12.24 -5.31
C GLY A 228 16.59 11.34 -4.89
N ALA A 229 16.95 11.39 -3.62
CA ALA A 229 18.10 10.63 -3.11
C ALA A 229 17.97 9.11 -3.33
N ASN A 230 16.75 8.58 -3.28
CA ASN A 230 16.44 7.15 -3.37
C ASN A 230 15.49 6.81 -4.54
N ALA A 231 15.45 7.68 -5.56
CA ALA A 231 14.49 7.56 -6.65
C ALA A 231 14.72 6.35 -7.58
N ARG A 232 15.83 5.62 -7.41
CA ARG A 232 16.15 4.47 -8.24
C ARG A 232 15.11 3.35 -8.12
N LEU A 233 14.71 2.99 -6.89
CA LEU A 233 13.68 1.98 -6.68
C LEU A 233 12.37 2.39 -7.36
N GLN A 234 11.92 3.64 -7.18
CA GLN A 234 10.70 4.15 -7.79
C GLN A 234 10.77 4.10 -9.32
N ASN A 235 11.92 4.44 -9.88
CA ASN A 235 12.15 4.38 -11.30
C ASN A 235 12.17 2.93 -11.82
N GLU A 236 12.78 2.00 -11.13
CA GLU A 236 12.74 0.58 -11.47
C GLU A 236 11.30 0.03 -11.43
N MET A 237 10.50 0.45 -10.43
CA MET A 237 9.08 0.10 -10.34
C MET A 237 8.23 0.66 -11.49
N LEU A 238 8.54 1.86 -12.00
CA LEU A 238 7.87 2.44 -13.17
C LEU A 238 8.16 1.64 -14.45
N ARG A 239 9.36 1.08 -14.57
CA ARG A 239 9.80 0.36 -15.77
C ARG A 239 9.28 -1.07 -15.84
N PHE A 240 9.32 -1.77 -14.73
CA PHE A 240 9.07 -3.21 -14.70
C PHE A 240 7.69 -3.52 -14.12
N SER A 241 6.89 -4.20 -14.93
CA SER A 241 5.58 -4.68 -14.51
C SER A 241 5.75 -5.79 -13.47
N PHE A 242 4.94 -5.72 -12.42
CA PHE A 242 4.87 -6.78 -11.43
C PHE A 242 4.08 -7.97 -11.96
N VAL A 243 4.38 -9.12 -11.37
CA VAL A 243 3.61 -10.32 -11.62
C VAL A 243 2.15 -10.10 -11.21
N PRO A 244 1.19 -10.53 -12.02
CA PRO A 244 -0.21 -10.38 -11.69
C PRO A 244 -0.56 -11.04 -10.36
N TYR A 245 -1.50 -10.44 -9.62
CA TYR A 245 -2.04 -11.04 -8.41
C TYR A 245 -2.71 -12.38 -8.68
N LEU A 246 -2.50 -13.35 -7.79
CA LEU A 246 -3.25 -14.57 -7.76
C LEU A 246 -4.66 -14.27 -7.26
N LYS A 247 -5.64 -14.26 -8.17
CA LYS A 247 -7.03 -14.02 -7.81
C LYS A 247 -7.68 -15.28 -7.27
N VAL A 248 -8.37 -15.18 -6.13
CA VAL A 248 -9.35 -16.16 -5.71
C VAL A 248 -10.56 -16.00 -6.64
N LYS A 249 -11.08 -17.10 -7.18
CA LYS A 249 -12.29 -17.07 -8.01
C LYS A 249 -13.50 -16.74 -7.15
N GLU A 250 -14.42 -15.94 -7.70
CA GLU A 250 -15.71 -15.66 -7.07
C GLU A 250 -16.59 -16.92 -6.99
N ASP A 251 -16.49 -17.83 -7.98
CA ASP A 251 -17.17 -19.11 -7.99
C ASP A 251 -16.42 -20.11 -7.09
N ARG A 252 -17.17 -20.89 -6.33
CA ARG A 252 -16.64 -21.92 -5.42
C ARG A 252 -15.92 -22.99 -6.24
N GLU A 253 -14.60 -22.92 -6.34
CA GLU A 253 -13.80 -23.99 -6.92
C GLU A 253 -13.36 -24.96 -5.81
N PRO A 254 -13.19 -26.28 -6.16
CA PRO A 254 -12.59 -27.21 -5.22
C PRO A 254 -11.22 -26.72 -4.76
N PHE A 255 -10.95 -26.81 -3.46
CA PHE A 255 -9.71 -26.31 -2.87
C PHE A 255 -8.45 -26.92 -3.52
N SER A 256 -8.53 -28.21 -3.90
CA SER A 256 -7.45 -28.89 -4.65
C SER A 256 -7.11 -28.22 -5.99
N ASP A 257 -8.12 -27.71 -6.71
CA ASP A 257 -7.93 -27.05 -7.99
C ASP A 257 -7.39 -25.64 -7.79
N PHE A 258 -7.83 -24.94 -6.76
CA PHE A 258 -7.22 -23.70 -6.34
C PHE A 258 -5.73 -23.89 -6.06
N MET A 259 -5.34 -24.88 -5.26
CA MET A 259 -3.92 -25.16 -4.95
C MET A 259 -3.09 -25.58 -6.17
N LYS A 260 -3.67 -26.23 -7.17
CA LYS A 260 -3.00 -26.45 -8.46
C LYS A 260 -2.69 -25.12 -9.16
N ARG A 261 -3.67 -24.19 -9.17
CA ARG A 261 -3.46 -22.85 -9.73
C ARG A 261 -2.40 -22.06 -8.98
N VAL A 262 -2.37 -22.17 -7.64
CA VAL A 262 -1.30 -21.59 -6.81
C VAL A 262 0.07 -22.08 -7.27
N LYS A 263 0.26 -23.38 -7.39
CA LYS A 263 1.55 -23.97 -7.86
C LYS A 263 1.97 -23.43 -9.22
N VAL A 264 1.05 -23.43 -10.19
CA VAL A 264 1.32 -22.91 -11.54
C VAL A 264 1.66 -21.41 -11.50
N HIS A 265 0.93 -20.65 -10.68
CA HIS A 265 1.19 -19.22 -10.52
C HIS A 265 2.57 -18.95 -9.93
N VAL A 266 2.94 -19.64 -8.85
CA VAL A 266 4.25 -19.52 -8.20
C VAL A 266 5.38 -19.84 -9.18
N GLN A 267 5.27 -20.97 -9.91
CA GLN A 267 6.28 -21.36 -10.89
C GLN A 267 6.45 -20.29 -11.99
N ARG A 268 5.36 -19.86 -12.61
CA ARG A 268 5.40 -18.83 -13.67
C ARG A 268 5.93 -17.49 -13.19
N SER A 269 5.58 -17.12 -11.96
CA SER A 269 6.05 -15.89 -11.35
C SER A 269 7.54 -15.93 -11.11
N GLU A 270 8.06 -17.05 -10.60
CA GLU A 270 9.49 -17.26 -10.38
C GLU A 270 10.26 -17.28 -11.70
N GLU A 271 9.80 -18.02 -12.70
CA GLU A 271 10.41 -18.04 -14.03
C GLU A 271 10.47 -16.63 -14.66
N SER A 272 9.38 -15.86 -14.56
CA SER A 272 9.32 -14.50 -15.08
C SER A 272 10.26 -13.56 -14.32
N PHE A 273 10.38 -13.72 -13.00
CA PHE A 273 11.27 -12.94 -12.17
C PHE A 273 12.74 -13.26 -12.48
N GLN A 274 13.10 -14.53 -12.57
CA GLN A 274 14.47 -14.93 -12.91
C GLN A 274 14.88 -14.42 -14.31
N LYS A 275 13.96 -14.47 -15.28
CA LYS A 275 14.19 -13.90 -16.60
C LYS A 275 14.42 -12.38 -16.51
N LEU A 276 13.57 -11.66 -15.76
CA LEU A 276 13.71 -10.23 -15.55
C LEU A 276 15.09 -9.88 -14.98
N MET A 277 15.55 -10.63 -13.98
CA MET A 277 16.84 -10.41 -13.35
C MET A 277 18.01 -10.72 -14.29
N ALA A 278 17.89 -11.76 -15.10
CA ALA A 278 18.90 -12.12 -16.11
C ALA A 278 19.02 -11.06 -17.21
N ASP A 279 17.88 -10.57 -17.69
CA ASP A 279 17.81 -9.54 -18.73
C ASP A 279 18.27 -8.15 -18.21
N ASN A 280 18.25 -7.93 -16.90
CA ASN A 280 18.57 -6.65 -16.24
C ASN A 280 19.49 -6.85 -15.01
N PRO A 281 20.77 -7.22 -15.22
CA PRO A 281 21.67 -7.64 -14.14
C PRO A 281 21.96 -6.53 -13.11
N ASN A 282 21.77 -5.28 -13.47
CA ASN A 282 22.03 -4.12 -12.62
C ASN A 282 20.80 -3.67 -11.80
N LEU A 283 19.66 -4.39 -11.84
CA LEU A 283 18.55 -4.07 -10.96
C LEU A 283 18.98 -4.07 -9.49
N SER A 284 18.49 -3.08 -8.75
CA SER A 284 18.87 -2.90 -7.33
C SER A 284 18.45 -4.09 -6.46
N ASP A 285 19.21 -4.34 -5.40
CA ASP A 285 18.82 -5.36 -4.44
C ASP A 285 17.52 -4.99 -3.72
N ARG A 286 17.22 -3.70 -3.52
CA ARG A 286 15.93 -3.19 -3.00
C ARG A 286 14.76 -3.58 -3.89
N PHE A 287 14.89 -3.41 -5.19
CA PHE A 287 13.85 -3.81 -6.15
C PHE A 287 13.63 -5.34 -6.13
N LYS A 288 14.72 -6.10 -6.12
CA LYS A 288 14.68 -7.56 -6.05
C LYS A 288 13.96 -8.04 -4.78
N GLU A 289 14.37 -7.52 -3.63
CA GLU A 289 13.76 -7.86 -2.32
C GLU A 289 12.28 -7.50 -2.29
N TYR A 290 11.93 -6.29 -2.75
CA TYR A 290 10.55 -5.83 -2.80
C TYR A 290 9.67 -6.74 -3.66
N VAL A 291 10.09 -7.07 -4.88
CA VAL A 291 9.31 -7.92 -5.80
C VAL A 291 9.17 -9.34 -5.25
N GLN A 292 10.24 -9.96 -4.75
CA GLN A 292 10.19 -11.30 -4.18
C GLN A 292 9.25 -11.39 -2.97
N SER A 293 9.35 -10.43 -2.06
CA SER A 293 8.49 -10.38 -0.87
C SER A 293 7.03 -10.16 -1.25
N ARG A 294 6.77 -9.29 -2.21
CA ARG A 294 5.42 -9.05 -2.71
C ARG A 294 4.81 -10.30 -3.37
N MET A 295 5.57 -11.02 -4.21
CA MET A 295 5.14 -12.30 -4.77
C MET A 295 4.81 -13.31 -3.68
N LYS A 296 5.69 -13.45 -2.69
CA LYS A 296 5.52 -14.33 -1.53
C LYS A 296 4.20 -14.05 -0.79
N TYR A 297 3.98 -12.81 -0.39
CA TYR A 297 2.81 -12.47 0.43
C TYR A 297 1.51 -12.36 -0.35
N ASN A 298 1.56 -12.05 -1.64
CA ASN A 298 0.39 -12.18 -2.50
C ASN A 298 -0.15 -13.63 -2.53
N VAL A 299 0.75 -14.60 -2.62
CA VAL A 299 0.37 -16.02 -2.56
C VAL A 299 -0.17 -16.41 -1.19
N ALA A 300 0.51 -16.02 -0.10
CA ALA A 300 0.08 -16.31 1.26
C ALA A 300 -1.32 -15.75 1.55
N TYR A 301 -1.53 -14.48 1.18
CA TYR A 301 -2.83 -13.82 1.34
C TYR A 301 -3.92 -14.47 0.50
N ALA A 302 -3.65 -14.80 -0.78
CA ALA A 302 -4.62 -15.48 -1.62
C ALA A 302 -5.03 -16.87 -1.06
N ILE A 303 -4.08 -17.61 -0.47
CA ILE A 303 -4.38 -18.89 0.18
C ILE A 303 -5.22 -18.65 1.44
N SER A 304 -4.90 -17.66 2.28
CA SER A 304 -5.69 -17.37 3.48
C SER A 304 -7.11 -16.92 3.13
N GLN A 305 -7.29 -16.13 2.07
CA GLN A 305 -8.58 -15.67 1.58
C GLN A 305 -9.43 -16.77 0.94
N SER A 306 -8.82 -17.86 0.47
CA SER A 306 -9.56 -18.98 -0.13
C SER A 306 -10.56 -19.64 0.81
N LYS A 307 -10.39 -19.47 2.14
CA LYS A 307 -11.37 -19.95 3.14
C LYS A 307 -12.79 -19.41 2.89
N TYR A 308 -12.90 -18.17 2.39
CA TYR A 308 -14.20 -17.57 2.10
C TYR A 308 -14.91 -18.18 0.88
N SER A 309 -14.18 -18.98 0.08
CA SER A 309 -14.71 -19.77 -1.03
C SER A 309 -15.08 -21.19 -0.63
N THR A 310 -14.85 -21.60 0.63
CA THR A 310 -15.21 -22.92 1.14
C THR A 310 -16.54 -22.89 1.90
N PRO A 311 -17.34 -23.97 1.89
CA PRO A 311 -18.61 -24.02 2.63
C PRO A 311 -18.45 -23.86 4.15
N THR A 312 -17.31 -24.26 4.69
CA THR A 312 -17.01 -24.25 6.13
C THR A 312 -16.32 -22.96 6.58
N PHE A 313 -15.91 -22.08 5.66
CA PHE A 313 -15.09 -20.90 5.95
C PHE A 313 -13.80 -21.22 6.74
N LYS A 314 -13.28 -22.45 6.58
CA LYS A 314 -12.09 -22.93 7.30
C LYS A 314 -11.05 -23.44 6.32
N LEU A 315 -9.78 -23.17 6.63
CA LEU A 315 -8.67 -23.78 5.91
C LEU A 315 -8.40 -25.21 6.45
N PRO A 316 -8.03 -26.16 5.57
CA PRO A 316 -7.51 -27.45 5.99
C PRO A 316 -6.30 -27.32 6.92
N GLN A 317 -6.10 -28.30 7.81
CA GLN A 317 -5.02 -28.25 8.81
C GLN A 317 -3.62 -28.22 8.17
N ASP A 318 -3.41 -29.04 7.15
CA ASP A 318 -2.15 -29.09 6.39
C ASP A 318 -1.82 -27.76 5.70
N ILE A 319 -2.85 -27.05 5.24
CA ILE A 319 -2.68 -25.73 4.61
C ILE A 319 -2.34 -24.68 5.66
N ARG A 320 -2.94 -24.70 6.84
CA ARG A 320 -2.56 -23.81 7.94
C ARG A 320 -1.10 -24.02 8.35
N GLU A 321 -0.69 -25.29 8.47
CA GLU A 321 0.69 -25.64 8.78
C GLU A 321 1.64 -25.16 7.67
N TYR A 322 1.28 -25.36 6.40
CA TYR A 322 2.04 -24.85 5.26
C TYR A 322 2.20 -23.33 5.32
N LEU A 323 1.13 -22.57 5.61
CA LEU A 323 1.17 -21.11 5.74
C LEU A 323 2.07 -20.68 6.91
N TYR A 324 1.96 -21.37 8.04
CA TYR A 324 2.79 -21.10 9.22
C TYR A 324 4.27 -21.30 8.91
N GLN A 325 4.65 -22.46 8.37
CA GLN A 325 6.05 -22.82 8.14
C GLN A 325 6.72 -21.95 7.07
N ASN A 326 6.01 -21.59 6.00
CA ASN A 326 6.60 -20.92 4.85
C ASN A 326 6.48 -19.38 4.87
N PHE A 327 5.51 -18.84 5.60
CA PHE A 327 5.22 -17.40 5.52
C PHE A 327 5.22 -16.70 6.88
N TRP A 328 4.76 -17.36 7.96
CA TRP A 328 4.70 -16.75 9.29
C TRP A 328 6.05 -16.62 9.96
N LYS A 329 6.85 -17.69 9.99
CA LYS A 329 8.10 -17.77 10.78
C LYS A 329 9.15 -16.73 10.43
N ASN A 330 9.21 -16.31 9.16
CA ASN A 330 10.23 -15.39 8.67
C ASN A 330 9.55 -14.24 7.92
N PRO A 331 8.95 -13.28 8.65
CA PRO A 331 8.34 -12.10 8.05
C PRO A 331 9.38 -11.17 7.46
N THR A 332 9.03 -10.48 6.38
CA THR A 332 9.89 -9.46 5.77
C THR A 332 9.67 -8.11 6.45
N LYS A 333 10.69 -7.27 6.51
CA LYS A 333 10.67 -5.93 7.07
C LYS A 333 10.92 -4.87 6.00
N PRO A 334 10.41 -3.65 6.20
CA PRO A 334 9.41 -3.23 7.19
C PRO A 334 7.98 -3.67 6.81
N ALA A 335 7.11 -3.87 7.79
CA ALA A 335 5.75 -4.34 7.56
C ALA A 335 4.87 -3.36 6.76
N THR A 336 5.14 -2.04 6.86
CA THR A 336 4.47 -0.99 6.08
C THR A 336 4.67 -1.09 4.57
N LEU A 337 5.67 -1.85 4.15
CA LEU A 337 5.96 -2.10 2.74
C LEU A 337 5.17 -3.29 2.16
N TYR A 338 4.63 -4.15 3.03
CA TYR A 338 4.00 -5.40 2.61
C TYR A 338 2.65 -5.59 3.28
N ARG A 339 1.67 -4.83 2.84
CA ARG A 339 0.29 -4.87 3.35
C ARG A 339 -0.30 -6.29 3.36
N GLU A 340 -0.11 -7.03 2.28
CA GLU A 340 -0.61 -8.40 2.16
C GLU A 340 -0.01 -9.35 3.20
N MET A 341 1.20 -9.07 3.69
CA MET A 341 1.81 -9.81 4.80
C MET A 341 1.01 -9.62 6.08
N VAL A 342 0.70 -8.37 6.43
CA VAL A 342 -0.05 -8.06 7.66
C VAL A 342 -1.47 -8.62 7.60
N TRP A 343 -2.13 -8.52 6.46
CA TRP A 343 -3.45 -9.11 6.25
C TRP A 343 -3.44 -10.64 6.35
N PHE A 344 -2.49 -11.30 5.68
CA PHE A 344 -2.30 -12.73 5.79
C PHE A 344 -2.08 -13.16 7.24
N MET A 345 -1.22 -12.44 7.97
CA MET A 345 -0.94 -12.74 9.38
C MET A 345 -2.17 -12.56 10.26
N THR A 346 -2.93 -11.51 10.04
CA THR A 346 -4.22 -11.28 10.74
C THR A 346 -5.21 -12.41 10.47
N ASP A 347 -5.33 -12.88 9.23
CA ASP A 347 -6.19 -14.01 8.86
C ASP A 347 -5.77 -15.31 9.53
N LEU A 348 -4.48 -15.60 9.55
CA LEU A 348 -3.94 -16.81 10.18
C LEU A 348 -4.13 -16.78 11.70
N LEU A 349 -3.95 -15.63 12.33
CA LEU A 349 -4.23 -15.42 13.76
C LEU A 349 -5.70 -15.65 14.09
N ASN A 350 -6.61 -15.13 13.28
CA ASN A 350 -8.03 -15.35 13.47
C ASN A 350 -8.36 -16.84 13.40
N ASP A 351 -7.85 -17.55 12.38
CA ASP A 351 -8.06 -19.00 12.25
C ASP A 351 -7.46 -19.79 13.43
N TYR A 352 -6.29 -19.39 13.93
CA TYR A 352 -5.66 -20.01 15.09
C TYR A 352 -6.46 -19.74 16.37
N THR A 353 -6.92 -18.52 16.55
CA THR A 353 -7.71 -18.10 17.70
C THR A 353 -9.04 -18.87 17.74
N GLU A 354 -9.72 -19.00 16.61
CA GLU A 354 -10.94 -19.81 16.49
C GLU A 354 -10.73 -21.26 16.88
N LYS A 355 -9.63 -21.86 16.44
CA LYS A 355 -9.33 -23.26 16.78
C LYS A 355 -9.00 -23.47 18.25
N THR A 356 -8.25 -22.53 18.85
CA THR A 356 -7.65 -22.73 20.18
C THR A 356 -8.61 -22.35 21.32
N PHE A 357 -9.47 -21.33 21.12
CA PHE A 357 -10.25 -20.74 22.21
C PHE A 357 -11.73 -21.01 22.17
N ALA A 358 -12.21 -21.51 21.06
CA ALA A 358 -13.56 -21.91 21.00
C ALA A 358 -13.75 -22.85 19.87
N GLU A 359 -14.41 -23.83 20.14
CA GLU A 359 -15.35 -24.34 19.21
C GLU A 359 -16.26 -23.20 18.71
N THR A 360 -16.28 -22.03 19.37
CA THR A 360 -16.98 -20.85 18.88
C THR A 360 -16.45 -19.56 19.50
N LEU A 361 -15.93 -18.67 18.68
CA LEU A 361 -15.73 -17.25 18.98
C LEU A 361 -17.02 -16.44 18.74
N GLN A 362 -18.16 -17.07 18.67
CA GLN A 362 -19.43 -16.38 18.58
C GLN A 362 -19.72 -15.65 19.89
N ASN A 363 -20.36 -14.50 19.79
CA ASN A 363 -20.68 -13.67 20.97
C ASN A 363 -21.48 -14.44 22.02
N ALA A 364 -22.30 -15.36 21.60
CA ALA A 364 -23.11 -16.21 22.47
C ALA A 364 -22.26 -17.03 23.46
N ASP A 365 -21.25 -17.77 22.99
CA ASP A 365 -20.43 -18.60 23.87
C ASP A 365 -19.58 -17.82 24.83
N LYS A 366 -19.11 -16.64 24.40
CA LYS A 366 -18.38 -15.71 25.26
C LYS A 366 -19.27 -15.21 26.39
N MET A 367 -20.54 -14.91 26.09
CA MET A 367 -21.51 -14.48 27.09
C MET A 367 -21.77 -15.57 28.12
N TYR A 368 -21.84 -16.85 27.73
CA TYR A 368 -21.99 -17.96 28.70
C TYR A 368 -20.85 -18.02 29.73
N LYS A 369 -19.63 -17.62 29.32
CA LYS A 369 -18.45 -17.57 30.21
C LYS A 369 -18.44 -16.36 31.14
N MET A 370 -19.32 -15.39 30.93
CA MET A 370 -19.38 -14.12 31.67
C MET A 370 -20.40 -14.12 32.85
N GLY A 371 -20.92 -15.25 33.23
CA GLY A 371 -21.81 -15.34 34.41
C GLY A 371 -23.19 -14.73 34.18
N LEU A 372 -23.83 -15.05 33.05
CA LEU A 372 -25.17 -14.61 32.71
C LEU A 372 -26.22 -14.96 33.76
N ALA A 373 -27.22 -14.10 33.92
CA ALA A 373 -28.43 -14.41 34.66
C ALA A 373 -29.23 -15.57 33.97
N ASP A 374 -30.00 -16.33 34.72
CA ASP A 374 -30.69 -17.52 34.17
C ASP A 374 -31.64 -17.16 33.02
N LYS A 375 -32.33 -16.03 33.10
CA LYS A 375 -33.19 -15.55 31.99
C LYS A 375 -32.37 -15.22 30.72
N GLU A 376 -31.18 -14.69 30.88
CA GLU A 376 -30.26 -14.39 29.77
C GLU A 376 -29.72 -15.68 29.15
N LYS A 377 -29.40 -16.70 29.95
CA LYS A 377 -29.00 -18.05 29.47
C LYS A 377 -30.08 -18.67 28.60
N VAL A 378 -31.34 -18.63 29.07
CA VAL A 378 -32.49 -19.17 28.31
C VAL A 378 -32.64 -18.44 26.96
N MET A 379 -32.53 -17.12 26.96
CA MET A 379 -32.64 -16.32 25.73
C MET A 379 -31.48 -16.64 24.78
N LEU A 380 -30.26 -16.75 25.29
CA LEU A 380 -29.09 -17.08 24.51
C LEU A 380 -29.16 -18.48 23.89
N ALA A 381 -29.68 -19.47 24.65
CA ALA A 381 -29.91 -20.82 24.13
C ALA A 381 -30.95 -20.85 22.99
N ARG A 382 -32.00 -19.99 23.06
CA ARG A 382 -32.94 -19.83 21.94
C ARG A 382 -32.26 -19.23 20.72
N TRP A 383 -31.41 -18.22 20.91
CA TRP A 383 -30.62 -17.61 19.83
C TRP A 383 -29.69 -18.64 19.16
N ASP A 384 -28.93 -19.42 19.93
CA ASP A 384 -28.03 -20.45 19.41
C ASP A 384 -28.74 -21.48 18.54
N LYS A 385 -29.97 -21.85 18.91
CA LYS A 385 -30.77 -22.77 18.12
C LYS A 385 -31.14 -22.13 16.76
N ILE A 386 -31.63 -20.90 16.79
CA ILE A 386 -32.03 -20.15 15.58
C ILE A 386 -30.81 -19.92 14.64
N ASP A 387 -29.67 -19.50 15.21
CA ASP A 387 -28.48 -19.27 14.43
C ASP A 387 -27.97 -20.57 13.79
N LYS A 388 -27.91 -21.67 14.50
CA LYS A 388 -27.53 -22.98 13.96
C LYS A 388 -28.44 -23.44 12.81
N GLU A 389 -29.75 -23.27 12.95
CA GLU A 389 -30.71 -23.60 11.89
C GLU A 389 -30.51 -22.70 10.65
N MET A 390 -30.28 -21.43 10.85
CA MET A 390 -29.98 -20.46 9.78
C MET A 390 -28.66 -20.77 9.08
N GLN A 391 -27.61 -21.11 9.82
CA GLN A 391 -26.31 -21.49 9.28
C GLN A 391 -26.36 -22.76 8.43
N ILE A 392 -27.15 -23.74 8.84
CA ILE A 392 -27.41 -24.97 8.05
C ILE A 392 -28.04 -24.60 6.70
N LYS A 393 -29.05 -23.71 6.71
CA LYS A 393 -29.68 -23.26 5.46
C LYS A 393 -28.73 -22.43 4.58
N PHE A 394 -27.88 -21.59 5.19
CA PHE A 394 -26.83 -20.86 4.45
C PHE A 394 -25.83 -21.80 3.78
N GLY A 395 -25.47 -22.90 4.45
CA GLY A 395 -24.57 -23.91 3.88
C GLY A 395 -25.15 -24.64 2.66
N ASN A 396 -26.47 -24.67 2.53
CA ASN A 396 -27.19 -25.36 1.45
C ASN A 396 -27.44 -24.47 0.21
N THR A 397 -27.13 -23.16 0.25
CA THR A 397 -27.30 -22.27 -0.88
C THR A 397 -26.03 -21.49 -1.19
N THR A 398 -25.79 -21.29 -2.49
CA THR A 398 -24.69 -20.45 -3.01
C THR A 398 -25.17 -19.07 -3.45
N ASN A 399 -26.50 -18.86 -3.48
CA ASN A 399 -27.12 -17.63 -3.97
C ASN A 399 -27.21 -16.60 -2.83
N ASP A 400 -26.58 -15.45 -3.01
CA ASP A 400 -26.57 -14.38 -2.01
C ASP A 400 -27.95 -13.73 -1.79
N GLU A 401 -28.81 -13.71 -2.80
CA GLU A 401 -30.18 -13.19 -2.67
C GLU A 401 -31.03 -14.18 -1.84
N GLU A 402 -30.85 -15.47 -2.05
CA GLU A 402 -31.47 -16.51 -1.25
C GLU A 402 -31.00 -16.45 0.21
N LYS A 403 -29.69 -16.26 0.45
CA LYS A 403 -29.16 -16.06 1.82
C LYS A 403 -29.78 -14.82 2.49
N ARG A 404 -29.89 -13.72 1.77
CA ARG A 404 -30.58 -12.52 2.29
C ARG A 404 -32.03 -12.79 2.65
N THR A 405 -32.72 -13.53 1.81
CA THR A 405 -34.11 -13.93 2.06
C THR A 405 -34.22 -14.81 3.30
N ILE A 406 -33.36 -15.83 3.43
CA ILE A 406 -33.29 -16.67 4.62
C ILE A 406 -33.07 -15.82 5.87
N TYR A 407 -32.04 -14.93 5.83
CA TYR A 407 -31.74 -14.04 6.96
C TYR A 407 -32.94 -13.18 7.36
N GLN A 408 -33.60 -12.52 6.42
CA GLN A 408 -34.77 -11.66 6.70
C GLN A 408 -35.94 -12.47 7.24
N THR A 409 -36.19 -13.67 6.73
CA THR A 409 -37.24 -14.57 7.22
C THR A 409 -37.00 -14.92 8.67
N TYR A 410 -35.80 -15.45 9.01
CA TYR A 410 -35.48 -15.81 10.40
C TYR A 410 -35.50 -14.60 11.34
N LYS A 411 -35.04 -13.42 10.89
CA LYS A 411 -35.09 -12.19 11.68
C LYS A 411 -36.52 -11.76 11.98
N ASN A 412 -37.40 -11.84 11.00
CA ASN A 412 -38.81 -11.44 11.17
C ASN A 412 -39.58 -12.42 12.05
N GLU A 413 -39.42 -13.71 11.82
CA GLU A 413 -40.10 -14.78 12.57
C GLU A 413 -39.65 -14.85 14.04
N ASN A 414 -38.41 -14.43 14.35
CA ASN A 414 -37.81 -14.49 15.69
C ASN A 414 -37.40 -13.11 16.20
N SER A 415 -38.16 -12.08 15.89
CA SER A 415 -37.80 -10.68 16.15
C SER A 415 -37.61 -10.33 17.64
N ASP A 416 -38.33 -11.05 18.53
CA ASP A 416 -38.16 -10.94 19.99
C ASP A 416 -36.79 -11.46 20.45
N VAL A 417 -36.41 -12.63 19.97
CA VAL A 417 -35.09 -13.25 20.27
C VAL A 417 -33.96 -12.41 19.67
N TRP A 418 -34.16 -11.90 18.48
CA TRP A 418 -33.18 -11.05 17.80
C TRP A 418 -32.90 -9.76 18.59
N ARG A 419 -33.94 -9.02 18.98
CA ARG A 419 -33.83 -7.82 19.81
C ARG A 419 -33.21 -8.11 21.17
N ALA A 420 -33.56 -9.21 21.79
CA ALA A 420 -32.99 -9.63 23.07
C ALA A 420 -31.49 -9.96 22.93
N PHE A 421 -31.08 -10.65 21.86
CA PHE A 421 -29.68 -10.95 21.58
C PHE A 421 -28.87 -9.66 21.29
N GLU A 422 -29.39 -8.73 20.50
CA GLU A 422 -28.79 -7.42 20.26
C GLU A 422 -28.59 -6.64 21.59
N SER A 423 -29.59 -6.68 22.47
CA SER A 423 -29.50 -6.04 23.80
C SER A 423 -28.44 -6.68 24.69
N LEU A 424 -28.38 -8.04 24.71
CA LEU A 424 -27.34 -8.77 25.43
C LEU A 424 -25.95 -8.47 24.86
N SER A 425 -25.80 -8.46 23.54
CA SER A 425 -24.54 -8.14 22.88
C SER A 425 -24.05 -6.75 23.25
N LYS A 426 -24.95 -5.75 23.30
CA LYS A 426 -24.60 -4.40 23.76
C LYS A 426 -24.21 -4.38 25.25
N LYS A 427 -24.98 -5.07 26.09
CA LYS A 427 -24.71 -5.14 27.54
C LYS A 427 -23.32 -5.71 27.86
N TYR A 428 -22.92 -6.75 27.14
CA TYR A 428 -21.64 -7.45 27.37
C TYR A 428 -20.52 -7.03 26.41
N ALA A 429 -20.74 -6.06 25.54
CA ALA A 429 -19.75 -5.62 24.55
C ALA A 429 -18.43 -5.20 25.20
N THR A 430 -18.50 -4.48 26.34
CA THR A 430 -17.33 -4.03 27.09
C THR A 430 -16.51 -5.16 27.73
N GLU A 431 -17.08 -6.37 27.86
CA GLU A 431 -16.41 -7.55 28.43
C GLU A 431 -15.93 -8.52 27.36
N ILE A 432 -16.67 -8.60 26.24
CA ILE A 432 -16.35 -9.48 25.11
C ILE A 432 -15.05 -9.05 24.41
N GLU A 433 -14.88 -7.77 24.15
CA GLU A 433 -13.70 -7.31 23.43
C GLU A 433 -12.39 -7.43 24.22
N PRO A 434 -12.35 -7.15 25.54
CA PRO A 434 -11.18 -7.47 26.34
C PRO A 434 -10.79 -8.96 26.27
N TYR A 435 -11.77 -9.84 26.26
CA TYR A 435 -11.52 -11.27 26.08
C TYR A 435 -10.95 -11.58 24.68
N ASN A 436 -11.51 -11.01 23.63
CA ASN A 436 -11.04 -11.19 22.27
C ASN A 436 -9.59 -10.71 22.07
N ILE A 437 -9.23 -9.56 22.63
CA ILE A 437 -7.88 -9.03 22.55
C ILE A 437 -6.89 -9.95 23.28
N ARG A 438 -7.25 -10.47 24.45
CA ARG A 438 -6.40 -11.43 25.18
C ARG A 438 -6.20 -12.74 24.42
N CYS A 439 -7.26 -13.28 23.81
CA CYS A 439 -7.14 -14.47 22.96
C CYS A 439 -6.23 -14.21 21.76
N TYR A 440 -6.36 -13.03 21.15
CA TYR A 440 -5.52 -12.63 20.02
C TYR A 440 -4.05 -12.48 20.44
N ASN A 441 -3.77 -11.80 21.57
CA ASN A 441 -2.42 -11.69 22.11
C ASN A 441 -1.82 -13.07 22.44
N PHE A 442 -2.60 -13.96 23.09
CA PHE A 442 -2.14 -15.31 23.35
C PHE A 442 -1.84 -16.10 22.06
N ALA A 443 -2.63 -15.92 21.02
CA ALA A 443 -2.39 -16.55 19.71
C ALA A 443 -1.06 -16.07 19.08
N ILE A 444 -0.78 -14.76 19.15
CA ILE A 444 0.49 -14.18 18.69
C ILE A 444 1.66 -14.83 19.46
N ASP A 445 1.58 -14.87 20.79
CA ASP A 445 2.63 -15.45 21.64
C ASP A 445 2.83 -16.94 21.36
N SER A 446 1.75 -17.69 21.15
CA SER A 446 1.79 -19.12 20.84
C SER A 446 2.39 -19.45 19.48
N LEU A 447 2.09 -18.63 18.47
CA LEU A 447 2.67 -18.78 17.13
C LEU A 447 4.09 -18.25 17.05
N GLY A 448 4.46 -17.34 17.95
CA GLY A 448 5.75 -16.66 17.98
C GLY A 448 5.95 -15.67 16.83
N CYS A 449 6.36 -14.47 17.16
CA CYS A 449 6.82 -13.45 16.21
C CYS A 449 7.76 -12.47 16.90
N THR A 450 8.36 -11.56 16.15
CA THR A 450 9.15 -10.48 16.74
C THR A 450 8.24 -9.52 17.52
N GLN A 451 8.77 -8.88 18.59
CA GLN A 451 8.01 -7.91 19.37
C GLN A 451 7.48 -6.76 18.50
N GLU A 452 8.27 -6.29 17.56
CA GLU A 452 7.89 -5.26 16.59
C GLU A 452 6.63 -5.64 15.79
N LEU A 453 6.57 -6.87 15.27
CA LEU A 453 5.40 -7.34 14.53
C LEU A 453 4.19 -7.58 15.46
N LYS A 454 4.43 -8.09 16.67
CA LYS A 454 3.41 -8.21 17.72
C LYS A 454 2.77 -6.85 18.00
N ASP A 455 3.57 -5.82 18.15
CA ASP A 455 3.10 -4.46 18.43
C ASP A 455 2.22 -3.90 17.30
N ILE A 456 2.59 -4.14 16.05
CA ILE A 456 1.79 -3.76 14.88
C ILE A 456 0.43 -4.49 14.88
N LEU A 457 0.45 -5.82 15.03
CA LEU A 457 -0.76 -6.64 15.01
C LEU A 457 -1.71 -6.32 16.18
N LEU A 458 -1.16 -6.06 17.36
CA LEU A 458 -1.95 -5.64 18.52
C LEU A 458 -2.52 -4.23 18.35
N ALA A 459 -1.72 -3.25 17.88
CA ALA A 459 -2.21 -1.91 17.63
C ALA A 459 -3.38 -1.90 16.63
N ALA A 460 -3.25 -2.62 15.52
CA ALA A 460 -4.34 -2.78 14.56
C ALA A 460 -5.58 -3.42 15.20
N ARG A 461 -5.40 -4.41 16.07
CA ARG A 461 -6.52 -5.06 16.79
C ARG A 461 -7.22 -4.11 17.76
N TYR A 462 -6.46 -3.33 18.54
CA TYR A 462 -7.01 -2.32 19.45
C TYR A 462 -7.74 -1.21 18.68
N SER A 463 -7.12 -0.66 17.63
CA SER A 463 -7.72 0.38 16.79
C SER A 463 -9.03 -0.07 16.16
N LYS A 464 -9.07 -1.30 15.63
CA LYS A 464 -10.28 -1.91 15.06
C LYS A 464 -11.37 -2.14 16.10
N THR A 465 -11.01 -2.45 17.33
CA THR A 465 -11.95 -2.59 18.44
C THR A 465 -12.61 -1.26 18.79
N ILE A 466 -11.83 -0.19 18.93
CA ILE A 466 -12.33 1.18 19.18
C ILE A 466 -13.30 1.59 18.07
N GLU A 467 -12.91 1.40 16.83
CA GLU A 467 -13.71 1.79 15.66
C GLU A 467 -15.04 1.05 15.59
N ARG A 468 -15.02 -0.28 15.78
CA ARG A 468 -16.24 -1.11 15.73
C ARG A 468 -17.23 -0.77 16.82
N GLN A 469 -16.74 -0.45 18.00
CA GLN A 469 -17.58 -0.14 19.14
C GLN A 469 -18.02 1.33 19.15
N CYS A 470 -17.31 2.19 18.43
CA CYS A 470 -17.46 3.65 18.53
C CYS A 470 -17.37 4.15 20.00
N HIS A 471 -16.51 3.48 20.79
CA HIS A 471 -16.30 3.75 22.20
C HIS A 471 -14.81 3.79 22.56
N SER A 472 -14.50 4.54 23.61
CA SER A 472 -13.17 4.54 24.20
C SER A 472 -12.84 3.18 24.85
N LEU A 473 -11.56 2.86 24.98
CA LEU A 473 -11.13 1.62 25.62
C LEU A 473 -11.36 1.67 27.15
N PRO A 474 -11.87 0.59 27.76
CA PRO A 474 -11.88 0.46 29.21
C PRO A 474 -10.48 0.56 29.82
N GLN A 475 -10.38 1.09 31.05
CA GLN A 475 -9.09 1.27 31.76
C GLN A 475 -8.25 -0.02 31.78
N ARG A 476 -8.88 -1.17 31.94
CA ARG A 476 -8.20 -2.45 31.95
C ARG A 476 -7.47 -2.72 30.62
N LEU A 477 -8.10 -2.43 29.47
CA LEU A 477 -7.46 -2.62 28.16
C LEU A 477 -6.33 -1.62 27.93
N LEU A 478 -6.41 -0.40 28.47
CA LEU A 478 -5.31 0.56 28.44
C LEU A 478 -4.11 0.05 29.25
N CYS A 479 -4.33 -0.58 30.39
CA CYS A 479 -3.26 -1.23 31.17
C CYS A 479 -2.64 -2.40 30.37
N GLU A 480 -3.46 -3.25 29.76
CA GLU A 480 -2.99 -4.38 28.94
C GLU A 480 -2.24 -3.89 27.68
N LEU A 481 -2.68 -2.81 27.02
CA LEU A 481 -1.96 -2.16 25.92
C LEU A 481 -0.54 -1.75 26.35
N ASN A 482 -0.44 -1.05 27.48
CA ASN A 482 0.84 -0.57 27.99
C ASN A 482 1.82 -1.71 28.36
N THR A 483 1.28 -2.86 28.76
CA THR A 483 2.07 -4.04 29.14
C THR A 483 2.51 -4.86 27.92
N ASN A 484 1.64 -5.04 26.94
CA ASN A 484 1.85 -5.99 25.84
C ASN A 484 2.45 -5.36 24.59
N VAL A 485 2.36 -4.05 24.41
CA VAL A 485 2.93 -3.28 23.32
C VAL A 485 4.12 -2.51 23.83
N GLU A 486 5.28 -2.63 23.18
CA GLU A 486 6.53 -1.94 23.58
C GLU A 486 6.77 -0.69 22.73
N MET A 487 6.44 -0.74 21.44
CA MET A 487 6.65 0.32 20.49
C MET A 487 5.83 1.57 20.85
N SER A 488 6.52 2.70 21.11
CA SER A 488 5.86 3.95 21.47
C SER A 488 4.88 4.43 20.41
N TYR A 489 5.26 4.38 19.15
CA TYR A 489 4.40 4.78 18.05
C TYR A 489 3.08 3.99 18.00
N ALA A 490 3.16 2.67 18.18
CA ALA A 490 1.97 1.79 18.22
C ALA A 490 1.03 2.15 19.38
N LYS A 491 1.59 2.46 20.56
CA LYS A 491 0.81 2.94 21.71
C LYS A 491 0.14 4.28 21.42
N ASP A 492 0.89 5.23 20.88
CA ASP A 492 0.42 6.58 20.61
C ASP A 492 -0.74 6.60 19.61
N ILE A 493 -0.67 5.79 18.56
CA ILE A 493 -1.76 5.65 17.59
C ILE A 493 -3.04 5.13 18.26
N VAL A 494 -2.94 4.06 19.04
CA VAL A 494 -4.12 3.52 19.77
C VAL A 494 -4.67 4.54 20.78
N MET A 495 -3.78 5.25 21.48
CA MET A 495 -4.19 6.30 22.42
C MET A 495 -4.86 7.49 21.73
N GLN A 496 -4.42 7.89 20.54
CA GLN A 496 -5.09 8.94 19.76
C GLN A 496 -6.52 8.53 19.37
N GLU A 497 -6.70 7.30 18.88
CA GLU A 497 -8.04 6.77 18.57
C GLU A 497 -8.91 6.67 19.84
N HIS A 498 -8.36 6.19 20.95
CA HIS A 498 -9.06 6.14 22.24
C HIS A 498 -9.52 7.52 22.69
N LEU A 499 -8.64 8.53 22.70
CA LEU A 499 -8.95 9.88 23.17
C LEU A 499 -10.01 10.57 22.31
N LYS A 500 -10.05 10.29 21.02
CA LYS A 500 -11.10 10.80 20.12
C LYS A 500 -12.50 10.38 20.62
N TYR A 501 -12.71 9.11 20.91
CA TYR A 501 -14.00 8.61 21.37
C TYR A 501 -14.26 8.99 22.84
N PHE A 502 -13.26 8.97 23.70
CA PHE A 502 -13.39 9.44 25.09
C PHE A 502 -13.87 10.90 25.15
N THR A 503 -13.37 11.79 24.30
CA THR A 503 -13.81 13.18 24.23
C THR A 503 -15.28 13.29 23.81
N ILE A 504 -15.71 12.50 22.82
CA ILE A 504 -17.11 12.45 22.35
C ILE A 504 -18.03 11.96 23.49
N GLU A 505 -17.66 10.93 24.22
CA GLU A 505 -18.40 10.38 25.35
C GLU A 505 -18.60 11.42 26.48
N GLN A 506 -17.53 12.15 26.82
CA GLN A 506 -17.60 13.22 27.83
C GLN A 506 -18.52 14.39 27.40
N GLN A 507 -18.54 14.72 26.11
CA GLN A 507 -19.42 15.76 25.59
C GLN A 507 -20.89 15.33 25.57
N SER A 508 -21.15 14.04 25.35
CA SER A 508 -22.52 13.49 25.28
C SER A 508 -23.17 13.32 26.67
N GLN A 509 -22.37 13.39 27.73
CA GLN A 509 -22.84 13.30 29.13
C GLN A 509 -23.14 14.67 29.77
N LYS A 510 -22.79 15.77 29.11
CA LYS A 510 -23.12 17.14 29.47
C LYS A 510 -24.37 17.62 28.78
#